data_a3dd5ad4be275caf2eefb2ec5e576b30
#
_entry.id   a3dd5ad4be275caf2eefb2ec5e576b30
#
_cell.length_a   1.000
_cell.length_b   1.000
_cell.length_c   1.000
_cell.angle_alpha   90.00
_cell.angle_beta   90.00
_cell.angle_gamma   90.00
#
_symmetry.space_group_name_H-M   'P 1'
#
loop_
_entity.id
_entity.type
_entity.pdbx_description
1 polymer ?
#
loop_
_entity_poly.entity_id
_entity_poly.type
_entity_poly.pdbx_seq_one_letter_code
_entity_poly.pdbx_strand_id
1 'polypeptide(L)'
;SEHRYGMLCFVIAVAPFAVVLVKSVTLYNAWRHVYYIFPCLVVLMVFGIRALYQKLLSRAGWRKGLCAAMAALLLYQTGWIIREYPLEKVYFNPVGKAMADGMDRNYWYEGMWRQFRYILDHDSAETVVVSCYNHAGDTYLNYLTDQERERVRMISVGHPDTEYLIDTAVGIGSETFEGFVPVHRQKVDGVVISTIYASQRMIDERFGGDYPEDDDLS
;
A
#
# COMPACT_ATOMS: atom_id res chain seq x y z
N SER A 1 5.67 -19.31 36.34
CA SER A 1 5.09 -19.81 35.05
C SER A 1 5.11 -18.74 33.96
N GLU A 2 4.82 -17.48 34.24
CA GLU A 2 4.77 -16.38 33.24
C GLU A 2 6.08 -16.22 32.46
N HIS A 3 7.23 -16.30 33.13
CA HIS A 3 8.55 -16.23 32.48
C HIS A 3 8.77 -17.33 31.43
N ARG A 4 8.23 -18.53 31.66
CA ARG A 4 8.34 -19.64 30.69
C ARG A 4 7.56 -19.36 29.42
N TYR A 5 6.33 -18.82 29.55
CA TYR A 5 5.52 -18.43 28.41
C TYR A 5 6.12 -17.26 27.65
N GLY A 6 6.65 -16.27 28.37
CA GLY A 6 7.38 -15.16 27.75
C GLY A 6 8.60 -15.60 26.95
N MET A 7 9.40 -16.53 27.53
CA MET A 7 10.56 -17.10 26.83
C MET A 7 10.15 -17.92 25.62
N LEU A 8 9.09 -18.73 25.71
CA LEU A 8 8.56 -19.48 24.59
C LEU A 8 8.11 -18.57 23.45
N CYS A 9 7.32 -17.55 23.76
CA CYS A 9 6.89 -16.55 22.77
C CYS A 9 8.08 -15.82 22.14
N PHE A 10 9.11 -15.49 22.93
CA PHE A 10 10.33 -14.87 22.43
C PHE A 10 11.06 -15.79 21.44
N VAL A 11 11.24 -17.06 21.79
CA VAL A 11 11.89 -18.04 20.91
C VAL A 11 11.09 -18.21 19.63
N ILE A 12 9.75 -18.35 19.70
CA ILE A 12 8.89 -18.48 18.53
C ILE A 12 8.96 -17.22 17.65
N ALA A 13 9.07 -16.04 18.24
CA ALA A 13 9.17 -14.80 17.49
C ALA A 13 10.54 -14.61 16.82
N VAL A 14 11.64 -15.00 17.47
CA VAL A 14 13.01 -14.70 17.02
C VAL A 14 13.60 -15.81 16.13
N ALA A 15 13.31 -17.09 16.46
CA ALA A 15 13.91 -18.24 15.77
C ALA A 15 13.68 -18.23 14.24
N PRO A 16 12.51 -17.88 13.71
CA PRO A 16 12.29 -17.82 12.26
C PRO A 16 13.19 -16.80 11.57
N PHE A 17 13.39 -15.62 12.17
CA PHE A 17 14.30 -14.63 11.62
C PHE A 17 15.76 -15.11 11.63
N ALA A 18 16.19 -15.77 12.71
CA ALA A 18 17.51 -16.35 12.77
C ALA A 18 17.71 -17.41 11.66
N VAL A 19 16.71 -18.26 11.42
CA VAL A 19 16.76 -19.26 10.33
C VAL A 19 16.82 -18.58 8.97
N VAL A 20 16.02 -17.56 8.72
CA VAL A 20 16.03 -16.78 7.46
C VAL A 20 17.41 -16.17 7.21
N LEU A 21 18.00 -15.53 8.23
CA LEU A 21 19.31 -14.90 8.12
C LEU A 21 20.44 -15.93 7.88
N VAL A 22 20.43 -17.05 8.61
CA VAL A 22 21.48 -18.07 8.50
C VAL A 22 21.39 -18.86 7.19
N LYS A 23 20.17 -19.13 6.72
CA LYS A 23 19.93 -19.93 5.51
C LYS A 23 19.77 -19.11 4.25
N SER A 24 19.80 -17.79 4.35
CA SER A 24 19.56 -16.87 3.21
C SER A 24 18.31 -17.26 2.42
N VAL A 25 17.23 -17.59 3.12
CA VAL A 25 15.97 -18.03 2.51
C VAL A 25 15.33 -16.86 1.80
N THR A 26 14.97 -17.04 0.53
CA THR A 26 14.19 -16.05 -0.20
C THR A 26 12.79 -15.96 0.41
N LEU A 27 12.47 -14.82 1.03
CA LEU A 27 11.11 -14.51 1.48
C LEU A 27 10.39 -13.77 0.36
N TYR A 28 9.15 -14.17 0.12
CA TYR A 28 8.24 -13.34 -0.67
C TYR A 28 7.87 -12.08 0.12
N ASN A 29 7.38 -11.09 -0.60
CA ASN A 29 7.11 -9.77 -0.10
C ASN A 29 6.23 -9.74 1.15
N ALA A 30 6.57 -8.84 2.08
CA ALA A 30 5.89 -8.56 3.34
C ALA A 30 5.88 -9.70 4.38
N TRP A 31 5.10 -9.51 5.44
CA TRP A 31 4.98 -10.37 6.61
C TRP A 31 4.37 -11.76 6.35
N ARG A 32 3.95 -12.07 5.13
CA ARG A 32 3.18 -13.26 4.76
C ARG A 32 3.76 -14.57 5.31
N HIS A 33 5.07 -14.74 5.22
CA HIS A 33 5.74 -15.98 5.65
C HIS A 33 6.02 -16.06 7.15
N VAL A 34 5.91 -14.94 7.85
CA VAL A 34 6.19 -14.85 9.28
C VAL A 34 4.98 -14.37 10.10
N TYR A 35 3.81 -14.26 9.47
CA TYR A 35 2.61 -13.77 10.14
C TYR A 35 2.21 -14.58 11.38
N TYR A 36 2.54 -15.85 11.42
CA TYR A 36 2.28 -16.74 12.57
C TYR A 36 3.02 -16.33 13.85
N ILE A 37 4.07 -15.51 13.77
CA ILE A 37 4.75 -14.98 14.96
C ILE A 37 3.98 -13.82 15.62
N PHE A 38 3.03 -13.19 14.92
CA PHE A 38 2.32 -12.01 15.37
C PHE A 38 1.63 -12.20 16.73
N PRO A 39 0.92 -13.31 17.02
CA PRO A 39 0.35 -13.55 18.35
C PRO A 39 1.40 -13.55 19.46
N CYS A 40 2.60 -14.12 19.21
CA CYS A 40 3.69 -14.12 20.18
C CYS A 40 4.24 -12.72 20.44
N LEU A 41 4.35 -11.88 19.39
CA LEU A 41 4.75 -10.47 19.53
C LEU A 41 3.73 -9.69 20.37
N VAL A 42 2.43 -9.92 20.18
CA VAL A 42 1.37 -9.28 20.98
C VAL A 42 1.50 -9.69 22.45
N VAL A 43 1.72 -10.98 22.76
CA VAL A 43 1.93 -11.44 24.12
C VAL A 43 3.16 -10.78 24.76
N LEU A 44 4.27 -10.72 24.03
CA LEU A 44 5.51 -10.06 24.51
C LEU A 44 5.28 -8.58 24.76
N MET A 45 4.55 -7.90 23.88
CA MET A 45 4.19 -6.49 24.05
C MET A 45 3.34 -6.28 25.31
N VAL A 46 2.34 -7.13 25.56
CA VAL A 46 1.51 -7.06 26.78
C VAL A 46 2.37 -7.27 28.03
N PHE A 47 3.29 -8.22 28.01
CA PHE A 47 4.23 -8.43 29.15
C PHE A 47 5.13 -7.22 29.37
N GLY A 48 5.64 -6.61 28.29
CA GLY A 48 6.45 -5.41 28.35
C GLY A 48 5.69 -4.23 28.96
N ILE A 49 4.47 -3.98 28.48
CA ILE A 49 3.59 -2.91 29.01
C ILE A 49 3.26 -3.16 30.48
N ARG A 50 2.92 -4.38 30.85
CA ARG A 50 2.64 -4.77 32.24
C ARG A 50 3.86 -4.53 33.13
N ALA A 51 5.05 -4.96 32.71
CA ALA A 51 6.29 -4.75 33.47
C ALA A 51 6.60 -3.25 33.63
N LEU A 52 6.44 -2.46 32.58
CA LEU A 52 6.61 -1.01 32.63
C LEU A 52 5.59 -0.37 33.56
N TYR A 53 4.32 -0.75 33.48
CA TYR A 53 3.26 -0.26 34.34
C TYR A 53 3.58 -0.56 35.81
N GLN A 54 4.02 -1.80 36.13
CA GLN A 54 4.40 -2.18 37.49
C GLN A 54 5.60 -1.40 38.00
N LYS A 55 6.62 -1.17 37.15
CA LYS A 55 7.78 -0.35 37.49
C LYS A 55 7.40 1.10 37.80
N LEU A 56 6.33 1.63 37.18
CA LEU A 56 5.84 2.97 37.38
C LEU A 56 4.77 3.08 38.49
N LEU A 57 4.44 1.97 39.18
CA LEU A 57 3.39 1.91 40.21
C LEU A 57 3.54 2.91 41.34
N SER A 58 4.79 3.23 41.74
CA SER A 58 5.10 4.19 42.78
C SER A 58 4.81 5.66 42.41
N ARG A 59 4.58 5.94 41.12
CA ARG A 59 4.39 7.30 40.57
C ARG A 59 3.07 7.38 39.79
N ALA A 60 1.99 7.74 40.49
CA ALA A 60 0.66 7.78 39.89
C ALA A 60 0.56 8.64 38.60
N GLY A 61 1.29 9.76 38.55
CA GLY A 61 1.34 10.62 37.37
C GLY A 61 1.91 9.89 36.14
N TRP A 62 2.97 9.09 36.28
CA TRP A 62 3.59 8.35 35.19
C TRP A 62 2.69 7.22 34.66
N ARG A 63 1.92 6.58 35.54
CA ARG A 63 0.93 5.58 35.11
C ARG A 63 -0.18 6.20 34.29
N LYS A 64 -0.70 7.35 34.71
CA LYS A 64 -1.70 8.10 33.92
C LYS A 64 -1.13 8.53 32.57
N GLY A 65 0.14 9.00 32.55
CA GLY A 65 0.85 9.34 31.33
C GLY A 65 1.00 8.15 30.36
N LEU A 66 1.37 6.98 30.87
CA LEU A 66 1.47 5.76 30.06
C LEU A 66 0.12 5.37 29.45
N CYS A 67 -0.96 5.36 30.27
CA CYS A 67 -2.30 5.04 29.77
C CYS A 67 -2.77 6.09 28.74
N ALA A 68 -2.52 7.36 28.98
CA ALA A 68 -2.86 8.43 28.02
C ALA A 68 -2.10 8.29 26.70
N ALA A 69 -0.80 7.96 26.75
CA ALA A 69 0.01 7.73 25.55
C ALA A 69 -0.49 6.53 24.75
N MET A 70 -0.83 5.42 25.42
CA MET A 70 -1.41 4.25 24.75
C MET A 70 -2.78 4.57 24.12
N ALA A 71 -3.65 5.29 24.83
CA ALA A 71 -4.93 5.72 24.29
C ALA A 71 -4.75 6.64 23.07
N ALA A 72 -3.81 7.58 23.13
CA ALA A 72 -3.49 8.48 22.01
C ALA A 72 -2.98 7.71 20.78
N LEU A 73 -2.12 6.71 20.97
CA LEU A 73 -1.64 5.85 19.87
C LEU A 73 -2.78 5.04 19.24
N LEU A 74 -3.68 4.48 20.06
CA LEU A 74 -4.82 3.74 19.54
C LEU A 74 -5.78 4.65 18.78
N LEU A 75 -6.08 5.84 19.30
CA LEU A 75 -6.93 6.81 18.64
C LEU A 75 -6.32 7.30 17.31
N TYR A 76 -5.02 7.56 17.31
CA TYR A 76 -4.30 7.94 16.10
C TYR A 76 -4.41 6.86 15.02
N GLN A 77 -4.11 5.61 15.38
CA GLN A 77 -4.18 4.49 14.44
C GLN A 77 -5.60 4.23 13.93
N THR A 78 -6.60 4.32 14.82
CA THR A 78 -8.01 4.17 14.45
C THR A 78 -8.44 5.29 13.50
N GLY A 79 -8.08 6.53 13.80
CA GLY A 79 -8.37 7.68 12.95
C GLY A 79 -7.73 7.55 11.57
N TRP A 80 -6.49 7.06 11.53
CA TRP A 80 -5.79 6.79 10.27
C TRP A 80 -6.52 5.72 9.44
N ILE A 81 -6.89 4.58 10.03
CA ILE A 81 -7.64 3.50 9.36
C ILE A 81 -8.96 4.03 8.79
N ILE A 82 -9.71 4.80 9.56
CA ILE A 82 -11.00 5.37 9.11
C ILE A 82 -10.78 6.33 7.93
N ARG A 83 -9.74 7.16 8.00
CA ARG A 83 -9.44 8.14 6.93
C ARG A 83 -9.04 7.45 5.62
N GLU A 84 -8.20 6.44 5.68
CA GLU A 84 -7.62 5.80 4.50
C GLU A 84 -8.46 4.61 3.97
N TYR A 85 -9.57 4.26 4.66
CA TYR A 85 -10.45 3.18 4.19
C TYR A 85 -10.92 3.41 2.74
N PRO A 86 -10.87 2.43 1.86
CA PRO A 86 -10.47 1.02 2.03
C PRO A 86 -8.98 0.72 1.68
N LEU A 87 -8.09 1.69 1.78
CA LEU A 87 -6.66 1.56 1.41
C LEU A 87 -5.76 1.31 2.64
N GLU A 88 -6.32 0.90 3.76
CA GLU A 88 -5.61 0.70 5.03
C GLU A 88 -4.50 -0.35 4.97
N LYS A 89 -4.51 -1.23 3.98
CA LYS A 89 -3.44 -2.22 3.78
C LYS A 89 -2.11 -1.61 3.31
N VAL A 90 -2.15 -0.39 2.79
CA VAL A 90 -0.97 0.33 2.28
C VAL A 90 -0.40 1.27 3.33
N TYR A 91 -0.42 0.85 4.60
CA TYR A 91 0.10 1.64 5.70
C TYR A 91 1.62 1.66 5.74
N PHE A 92 2.21 2.85 5.73
CA PHE A 92 3.60 3.09 6.06
C PHE A 92 3.71 3.89 7.35
N ASN A 93 4.45 3.36 8.33
CA ASN A 93 4.82 4.16 9.50
C ASN A 93 5.82 5.28 9.09
N PRO A 94 6.09 6.28 9.94
CA PRO A 94 6.96 7.40 9.56
C PRO A 94 8.35 7.00 9.05
N VAL A 95 8.92 5.90 9.56
CA VAL A 95 10.21 5.37 9.08
C VAL A 95 10.05 4.70 7.71
N GLY A 96 9.00 3.90 7.55
CA GLY A 96 8.67 3.24 6.28
C GLY A 96 8.39 4.23 5.16
N LYS A 97 7.73 5.37 5.45
CA LYS A 97 7.50 6.44 4.47
C LYS A 97 8.81 6.99 3.90
N ALA A 98 9.82 7.22 4.74
CA ALA A 98 11.11 7.72 4.30
C ALA A 98 11.88 6.72 3.42
N MET A 99 11.48 5.45 3.40
CA MET A 99 12.08 4.37 2.63
C MET A 99 11.16 3.83 1.54
N ALA A 100 9.98 4.40 1.35
CA ALA A 100 8.93 3.85 0.51
C ALA A 100 9.35 3.68 -0.96
N ASP A 101 10.20 4.58 -1.49
CA ASP A 101 10.69 4.50 -2.87
C ASP A 101 11.58 3.27 -3.14
N GLY A 102 12.14 2.66 -2.09
CA GLY A 102 12.91 1.42 -2.17
C GLY A 102 12.11 0.16 -1.84
N MET A 103 10.78 0.25 -1.76
CA MET A 103 9.91 -0.86 -1.36
C MET A 103 8.77 -1.05 -2.35
N ASP A 104 8.22 -2.27 -2.39
CA ASP A 104 6.92 -2.52 -3.03
C ASP A 104 5.84 -1.78 -2.23
N ARG A 105 5.24 -0.76 -2.84
CA ARG A 105 4.29 0.12 -2.15
C ARG A 105 2.86 -0.40 -2.19
N ASN A 106 2.51 -1.15 -3.23
CA ASN A 106 1.14 -1.64 -3.43
C ASN A 106 1.11 -3.05 -4.04
N TYR A 107 1.69 -4.01 -3.36
CA TYR A 107 1.80 -5.40 -3.82
C TYR A 107 0.43 -6.06 -4.15
N TRP A 108 -0.64 -5.65 -3.47
CA TRP A 108 -1.98 -6.21 -3.65
C TRP A 108 -2.87 -5.38 -4.57
N TYR A 109 -2.28 -4.36 -5.24
CA TYR A 109 -2.99 -3.52 -6.20
C TYR A 109 -4.20 -2.78 -5.61
N GLU A 110 -4.13 -2.44 -4.32
CA GLU A 110 -5.20 -1.73 -3.62
C GLU A 110 -5.52 -0.41 -4.33
N GLY A 111 -6.82 -0.14 -4.45
CA GLY A 111 -7.31 1.09 -5.09
C GLY A 111 -7.25 1.11 -6.61
N MET A 112 -6.85 0.03 -7.31
CA MET A 112 -6.78 0.01 -8.77
C MET A 112 -8.13 0.37 -9.44
N TRP A 113 -9.26 -0.01 -8.83
CA TRP A 113 -10.59 0.36 -9.34
C TRP A 113 -10.81 1.88 -9.38
N ARG A 114 -10.15 2.66 -8.52
CA ARG A 114 -10.18 4.13 -8.55
C ARG A 114 -9.45 4.67 -9.75
N GLN A 115 -8.36 4.01 -10.16
CA GLN A 115 -7.61 4.37 -11.36
C GLN A 115 -8.45 4.21 -12.62
N PHE A 116 -9.19 3.10 -12.73
CA PHE A 116 -10.13 2.93 -13.84
C PHE A 116 -11.22 4.02 -13.86
N ARG A 117 -11.81 4.34 -12.70
CA ARG A 117 -12.79 5.42 -12.60
C ARG A 117 -12.20 6.76 -12.97
N TYR A 118 -11.00 7.07 -12.50
CA TYR A 118 -10.33 8.31 -12.89
C TYR A 118 -10.21 8.43 -14.40
N ILE A 119 -9.76 7.39 -15.10
CA ILE A 119 -9.67 7.38 -16.56
C ILE A 119 -11.06 7.64 -17.19
N LEU A 120 -12.09 6.92 -16.73
CA LEU A 120 -13.43 7.01 -17.27
C LEU A 120 -14.12 8.35 -17.02
N ASP A 121 -13.76 9.04 -15.94
CA ASP A 121 -14.27 10.36 -15.58
C ASP A 121 -13.61 11.48 -16.39
N HIS A 122 -12.34 11.30 -16.80
CA HIS A 122 -11.56 12.32 -17.51
C HIS A 122 -11.50 12.07 -19.02
N ASP A 123 -11.82 10.88 -19.49
CA ASP A 123 -11.86 10.54 -20.91
C ASP A 123 -13.28 10.17 -21.32
N SER A 124 -13.88 10.96 -22.21
CA SER A 124 -15.24 10.78 -22.70
C SER A 124 -15.36 9.80 -23.87
N ALA A 125 -14.25 9.15 -24.28
CA ALA A 125 -14.29 8.19 -25.38
C ALA A 125 -15.24 7.02 -25.07
N GLU A 126 -15.86 6.49 -26.10
CA GLU A 126 -16.75 5.32 -26.00
C GLU A 126 -15.99 4.09 -25.48
N THR A 127 -14.72 3.96 -25.88
CA THR A 127 -13.84 2.89 -25.42
C THR A 127 -12.46 3.47 -25.09
N VAL A 128 -11.90 3.10 -23.94
CA VAL A 128 -10.52 3.41 -23.51
C VAL A 128 -9.70 2.12 -23.46
N VAL A 129 -8.49 2.17 -23.99
CA VAL A 129 -7.59 1.00 -24.08
C VAL A 129 -6.57 1.05 -22.96
N VAL A 130 -6.71 0.17 -21.98
CA VAL A 130 -5.94 0.18 -20.76
C VAL A 130 -5.03 -1.04 -20.67
N SER A 131 -3.79 -0.83 -20.25
CA SER A 131 -2.86 -1.87 -19.86
C SER A 131 -2.48 -1.71 -18.39
N CYS A 132 -2.34 -2.81 -17.67
CA CYS A 132 -1.87 -2.80 -16.27
C CYS A 132 -0.52 -3.52 -16.19
N TYR A 133 0.50 -2.80 -15.72
CA TYR A 133 1.88 -3.30 -15.70
C TYR A 133 2.02 -4.62 -14.91
N ASN A 134 1.22 -4.82 -13.89
CA ASN A 134 1.30 -5.96 -12.97
C ASN A 134 0.16 -7.00 -13.13
N HIS A 135 -0.51 -7.06 -14.27
CA HIS A 135 -1.51 -8.10 -14.65
C HIS A 135 -2.77 -8.26 -13.78
N ALA A 136 -3.03 -7.37 -12.83
CA ALA A 136 -4.20 -7.49 -11.94
C ALA A 136 -5.46 -6.74 -12.41
N GLY A 137 -5.39 -6.05 -13.55
CA GLY A 137 -6.46 -5.18 -14.04
C GLY A 137 -7.80 -5.86 -14.19
N ASP A 138 -7.84 -7.04 -14.82
CA ASP A 138 -9.07 -7.76 -15.10
C ASP A 138 -9.91 -8.05 -13.85
N THR A 139 -9.26 -8.35 -12.73
CA THR A 139 -9.94 -8.61 -11.46
C THR A 139 -10.67 -7.38 -10.94
N TYR A 140 -10.06 -6.20 -11.13
CA TYR A 140 -10.62 -4.94 -10.61
C TYR A 140 -11.71 -4.32 -11.50
N LEU A 141 -11.86 -4.77 -12.73
CA LEU A 141 -13.01 -4.40 -13.57
C LEU A 141 -14.35 -4.81 -12.95
N ASN A 142 -14.35 -5.84 -12.08
CA ASN A 142 -15.58 -6.28 -11.39
C ASN A 142 -16.08 -5.25 -10.35
N TYR A 143 -15.29 -4.24 -9.99
CA TYR A 143 -15.69 -3.14 -9.11
C TYR A 143 -16.32 -1.96 -9.87
N LEU A 144 -16.33 -2.03 -11.20
CA LEU A 144 -16.99 -1.07 -12.07
C LEU A 144 -18.43 -1.53 -12.35
N THR A 145 -19.29 -0.57 -12.68
CA THR A 145 -20.62 -0.87 -13.22
C THR A 145 -20.49 -1.54 -14.58
N ASP A 146 -21.56 -2.20 -15.05
CA ASP A 146 -21.56 -2.85 -16.37
C ASP A 146 -21.27 -1.84 -17.49
N GLN A 147 -21.85 -0.65 -17.42
CA GLN A 147 -21.63 0.44 -18.39
C GLN A 147 -20.17 0.95 -18.39
N GLU A 148 -19.58 1.15 -17.20
CA GLU A 148 -18.18 1.54 -17.09
C GLU A 148 -17.25 0.45 -17.63
N ARG A 149 -17.54 -0.82 -17.33
CA ARG A 149 -16.73 -1.96 -17.75
C ARG A 149 -16.73 -2.15 -19.27
N GLU A 150 -17.87 -1.95 -19.94
CA GLU A 150 -17.99 -2.02 -21.40
C GLU A 150 -17.10 -0.97 -22.10
N ARG A 151 -16.81 0.15 -21.44
CA ARG A 151 -15.91 1.19 -21.95
C ARG A 151 -14.44 0.84 -21.82
N VAL A 152 -14.05 -0.15 -21.00
CA VAL A 152 -12.65 -0.49 -20.75
C VAL A 152 -12.25 -1.72 -21.55
N ARG A 153 -11.32 -1.54 -22.48
CA ARG A 153 -10.69 -2.62 -23.22
C ARG A 153 -9.31 -2.90 -22.64
N MET A 154 -9.17 -4.03 -21.96
CA MET A 154 -7.88 -4.47 -21.43
C MET A 154 -7.01 -5.09 -22.51
N ILE A 155 -5.70 -4.72 -22.51
CA ILE A 155 -4.70 -5.29 -23.41
C ILE A 155 -3.41 -5.58 -22.67
N SER A 156 -2.53 -6.39 -23.28
CA SER A 156 -1.24 -6.74 -22.69
C SER A 156 -0.29 -5.54 -22.63
N VAL A 157 0.60 -5.55 -21.65
CA VAL A 157 1.69 -4.57 -21.54
C VAL A 157 2.55 -4.58 -22.78
N GLY A 158 2.93 -3.40 -23.28
CA GLY A 158 3.74 -3.24 -24.48
C GLY A 158 2.96 -3.32 -25.80
N HIS A 159 1.64 -3.43 -25.74
CA HIS A 159 0.84 -3.40 -26.98
C HIS A 159 0.82 -1.95 -27.56
N PRO A 160 0.98 -1.78 -28.88
CA PRO A 160 1.12 -0.46 -29.52
C PRO A 160 -0.15 0.39 -29.40
N ASP A 161 -1.32 -0.23 -29.22
CA ASP A 161 -2.59 0.47 -29.06
C ASP A 161 -2.87 0.91 -27.62
N THR A 162 -1.94 0.71 -26.68
CA THR A 162 -2.12 1.15 -25.29
C THR A 162 -2.32 2.67 -25.23
N GLU A 163 -3.44 3.09 -24.68
CA GLU A 163 -3.75 4.50 -24.43
C GLU A 163 -3.38 4.87 -23.01
N TYR A 164 -3.74 4.03 -22.05
CA TYR A 164 -3.42 4.21 -20.63
C TYR A 164 -2.66 3.02 -20.08
N LEU A 165 -1.63 3.31 -19.30
CA LEU A 165 -0.86 2.31 -18.55
C LEU A 165 -0.99 2.59 -17.05
N ILE A 166 -1.50 1.63 -16.29
CA ILE A 166 -1.56 1.73 -14.84
C ILE A 166 -0.38 0.97 -14.24
N ASP A 167 0.48 1.69 -13.52
CA ASP A 167 1.54 1.12 -12.71
C ASP A 167 1.15 1.21 -11.23
N THR A 168 1.27 0.11 -10.49
CA THR A 168 0.90 0.01 -9.08
C THR A 168 2.08 0.14 -8.13
N ALA A 169 3.20 0.68 -8.61
CA ALA A 169 4.39 0.90 -7.81
C ALA A 169 4.88 -0.37 -7.07
N VAL A 170 4.71 -1.53 -7.70
CA VAL A 170 5.32 -2.79 -7.28
C VAL A 170 6.71 -2.86 -7.91
N GLY A 171 7.72 -2.95 -7.06
CA GLY A 171 9.12 -2.91 -7.47
C GLY A 171 9.85 -1.65 -7.01
N ILE A 172 11.16 -1.65 -7.19
CA ILE A 172 12.05 -0.59 -6.74
C ILE A 172 12.19 0.45 -7.85
N GLY A 173 11.74 1.66 -7.59
CA GLY A 173 11.94 2.82 -8.45
C GLY A 173 10.67 3.29 -9.17
N SER A 174 10.74 4.49 -9.75
CA SER A 174 9.77 4.99 -10.71
C SER A 174 10.15 4.48 -12.08
N GLU A 175 9.35 3.60 -12.66
CA GLU A 175 9.57 3.22 -14.06
C GLU A 175 9.18 4.36 -14.98
N THR A 176 9.98 4.58 -16.00
CA THR A 176 9.67 5.50 -17.10
C THR A 176 9.26 4.67 -18.29
N PHE A 177 8.09 4.93 -18.84
CA PHE A 177 7.60 4.25 -20.03
C PHE A 177 7.77 5.17 -21.24
N GLU A 178 8.56 4.74 -22.21
CA GLU A 178 8.81 5.53 -23.42
C GLU A 178 7.50 5.82 -24.17
N GLY A 179 7.26 7.10 -24.48
CA GLY A 179 6.04 7.55 -25.15
C GLY A 179 4.81 7.70 -24.24
N PHE A 180 4.98 7.56 -22.92
CA PHE A 180 3.93 7.77 -21.94
C PHE A 180 4.32 8.86 -20.95
N VAL A 181 3.33 9.64 -20.52
CA VAL A 181 3.49 10.68 -19.50
C VAL A 181 2.59 10.36 -18.29
N PRO A 182 3.03 10.63 -17.05
CA PRO A 182 2.19 10.45 -15.88
C PRO A 182 1.09 11.52 -15.86
N VAL A 183 -0.17 11.08 -15.72
CA VAL A 183 -1.35 11.95 -15.70
C VAL A 183 -2.09 11.94 -14.38
N HIS A 184 -1.88 10.92 -13.54
CA HIS A 184 -2.48 10.84 -12.21
C HIS A 184 -1.64 9.99 -11.29
N ARG A 185 -1.53 10.39 -9.99
CA ARG A 185 -0.85 9.63 -8.94
C ARG A 185 -1.78 9.43 -7.76
N GLN A 186 -2.13 8.19 -7.48
CA GLN A 186 -2.84 7.86 -6.26
C GLN A 186 -1.88 7.80 -5.08
N LYS A 187 -2.16 8.61 -4.05
CA LYS A 187 -1.36 8.68 -2.83
C LYS A 187 -2.16 8.16 -1.64
N VAL A 188 -1.48 7.47 -0.71
CA VAL A 188 -1.99 7.14 0.62
C VAL A 188 -1.03 7.72 1.63
N ASP A 189 -1.51 8.67 2.43
CA ASP A 189 -0.72 9.36 3.44
C ASP A 189 0.61 9.93 2.89
N GLY A 190 0.56 10.48 1.66
CA GLY A 190 1.69 11.06 0.95
C GLY A 190 2.60 10.09 0.21
N VAL A 191 2.36 8.79 0.31
CA VAL A 191 3.10 7.76 -0.45
C VAL A 191 2.36 7.44 -1.73
N VAL A 192 3.02 7.57 -2.88
CA VAL A 192 2.46 7.17 -4.18
C VAL A 192 2.35 5.65 -4.23
N ILE A 193 1.14 5.14 -4.45
CA ILE A 193 0.84 3.71 -4.49
C ILE A 193 0.47 3.19 -5.88
N SER A 194 0.08 4.09 -6.77
CA SER A 194 -0.11 3.80 -8.19
C SER A 194 -0.04 5.07 -9.02
N THR A 195 0.29 4.92 -10.29
CA THR A 195 0.38 6.02 -11.26
C THR A 195 -0.32 5.59 -12.55
N ILE A 196 -1.12 6.50 -13.12
CA ILE A 196 -1.65 6.37 -14.47
C ILE A 196 -0.71 7.12 -15.39
N TYR A 197 -0.28 6.46 -16.44
CA TYR A 197 0.43 7.04 -17.56
C TYR A 197 -0.47 7.03 -18.77
N ALA A 198 -0.53 8.12 -19.50
CA ALA A 198 -1.24 8.23 -20.78
C ALA A 198 -0.24 8.28 -21.93
N SER A 199 -0.55 7.66 -23.07
CA SER A 199 0.32 7.72 -24.23
C SER A 199 0.29 9.13 -24.84
N GLN A 200 1.46 9.67 -25.16
CA GLN A 200 1.56 11.01 -25.76
C GLN A 200 0.75 11.11 -27.04
N ARG A 201 0.76 10.06 -27.85
CA ARG A 201 -0.05 10.00 -29.08
C ARG A 201 -1.54 10.22 -28.81
N MET A 202 -2.09 9.53 -27.82
CA MET A 202 -3.51 9.64 -27.45
C MET A 202 -3.82 11.05 -26.89
N ILE A 203 -2.92 11.62 -26.10
CA ILE A 203 -3.06 12.99 -25.58
C ILE A 203 -3.13 13.99 -26.73
N ASP A 204 -2.23 13.89 -27.70
CA ASP A 204 -2.19 14.78 -28.87
C ASP A 204 -3.47 14.64 -29.72
N GLU A 205 -3.93 13.39 -29.96
CA GLU A 205 -5.10 13.12 -30.79
C GLU A 205 -6.44 13.47 -30.12
N ARG A 206 -6.58 13.24 -28.82
CA ARG A 206 -7.86 13.32 -28.11
C ARG A 206 -7.99 14.59 -27.28
N PHE A 207 -6.90 15.07 -26.69
CA PHE A 207 -6.85 16.23 -25.79
C PHE A 207 -6.13 17.45 -26.37
N GLY A 208 -5.66 17.36 -27.62
CA GLY A 208 -4.97 18.49 -28.27
C GLY A 208 -3.59 18.79 -27.69
N GLY A 209 -2.96 17.84 -27.05
CA GLY A 209 -1.63 17.93 -26.47
C GLY A 209 -1.61 18.27 -24.97
N ASP A 210 -2.78 18.57 -24.36
CA ASP A 210 -2.87 19.00 -22.97
C ASP A 210 -3.89 18.13 -22.21
N TYR A 211 -3.40 17.13 -21.45
CA TYR A 211 -4.26 16.29 -20.63
C TYR A 211 -4.70 17.09 -19.39
N PRO A 212 -5.97 16.98 -18.94
CA PRO A 212 -6.43 17.67 -17.74
C PRO A 212 -5.49 17.41 -16.56
N GLU A 213 -4.80 18.44 -16.09
CA GLU A 213 -3.87 18.32 -14.95
C GLU A 213 -4.64 17.92 -13.70
N ASP A 214 -4.08 16.94 -12.99
CA ASP A 214 -4.52 16.59 -11.66
C ASP A 214 -3.64 17.33 -10.63
N ASP A 215 -4.29 18.00 -9.66
CA ASP A 215 -3.61 18.73 -8.57
C ASP A 215 -2.66 17.81 -7.75
N ASP A 216 -2.75 16.50 -7.92
CA ASP A 216 -1.95 15.48 -7.23
C ASP A 216 -0.62 15.10 -7.94
N LEU A 217 -0.29 15.71 -9.07
CA LEU A 217 0.98 15.46 -9.77
C LEU A 217 2.19 16.17 -9.14
N SER A 218 1.97 17.13 -8.25
CA SER A 218 3.00 17.92 -7.55
C SER A 218 3.62 17.20 -6.34
#